data_6007eac4470dbf214bcf61ad624d2f24
#
_entry.id   6007eac4470dbf214bcf61ad624d2f24
#
_cell.length_a   1.000
_cell.length_b   1.000
_cell.length_c   1.000
_cell.angle_alpha   90.00
_cell.angle_beta   90.00
_cell.angle_gamma   90.00
#
_symmetry.space_group_name_H-M   'P 1'
#
loop_
_entity.id
_entity.type
_entity.pdbx_description
1 polymer ?
#
loop_
_entity_poly.entity_id
_entity_poly.type
_entity_poly.pdbx_seq_one_letter_code
_entity_poly.pdbx_strand_id
1 'polypeptide(L)' 'MRKTYLVYETDAWHSYASRDIIGVGTSIPNCIKVIRAHIRKYGHDKLTEDNKFELEHYRQTQGRETNYFIEEVEKNVLL' A
#
# COMPACT_ATOMS: atom_id res chain seq x y z
N MET A 1 -10.82 -8.03 17.35
CA MET A 1 -9.84 -6.96 17.43
C MET A 1 -9.75 -6.24 16.10
N ARG A 2 -9.71 -4.92 16.16
CA ARG A 2 -9.53 -4.12 14.95
C ARG A 2 -8.09 -4.17 14.50
N LYS A 3 -7.88 -4.37 13.23
CA LYS A 3 -6.55 -4.30 12.63
C LYS A 3 -6.36 -2.94 11.99
N THR A 4 -5.14 -2.46 12.04
CA THR A 4 -4.74 -1.23 11.38
C THR A 4 -3.70 -1.59 10.34
N TYR A 5 -3.79 -0.98 9.17
CA TYR A 5 -2.86 -1.23 8.09
C TYR A 5 -2.17 0.08 7.73
N LEU A 6 -0.86 0.04 7.63
CA LEU A 6 -0.07 1.15 7.12
C LEU A 6 0.13 0.94 5.62
N VAL A 7 -0.03 2.00 4.86
CA VAL A 7 0.12 1.96 3.40
C VAL A 7 1.37 2.72 3.03
N TYR A 8 2.27 2.07 2.31
CA TYR A 8 3.55 2.64 1.90
C TYR A 8 3.63 2.75 0.38
N GLU A 9 4.37 3.77 -0.07
CA GLU A 9 4.86 3.86 -1.43
C GLU A 9 6.32 3.49 -1.44
N THR A 10 6.75 2.67 -2.40
CA THR A 10 8.13 2.24 -2.53
C THR A 10 8.61 2.41 -3.97
N ASP A 11 9.93 2.30 -4.17
CA ASP A 11 10.50 2.31 -5.51
C ASP A 11 10.29 0.96 -6.23
N ALA A 12 10.86 0.83 -7.43
CA ALA A 12 10.74 -0.39 -8.24
C ALA A 12 11.34 -1.62 -7.57
N TRP A 13 12.26 -1.43 -6.63
CA TRP A 13 13.00 -2.51 -5.96
C TRP A 13 12.52 -2.79 -4.54
N HIS A 14 11.45 -2.13 -4.09
CA HIS A 14 10.91 -2.28 -2.73
C HIS A 14 11.95 -1.99 -1.64
N SER A 15 12.84 -1.02 -1.88
CA SER A 15 13.88 -0.65 -0.92
C SER A 15 13.29 -0.09 0.37
N TYR A 16 13.85 -0.47 1.52
CA TYR A 16 13.43 0.12 2.79
C TYR A 16 13.67 1.63 2.82
N ALA A 17 14.76 2.09 2.21
CA ALA A 17 15.09 3.51 2.20
C ALA A 17 14.09 4.36 1.41
N SER A 18 13.32 3.75 0.50
CA SER A 18 12.36 4.46 -0.33
C SER A 18 10.92 4.35 0.16
N ARG A 19 10.68 3.70 1.31
CA ARG A 19 9.33 3.53 1.85
C ARG A 19 8.82 4.82 2.47
N ASP A 20 7.73 5.32 1.92
CA ASP A 20 7.03 6.49 2.47
C ASP A 20 5.62 6.07 2.86
N ILE A 21 5.21 6.44 4.07
CA ILE A 21 3.84 6.17 4.50
C ILE A 21 2.92 7.17 3.80
N ILE A 22 1.93 6.66 3.06
CA ILE A 22 0.97 7.50 2.34
C ILE A 22 -0.42 7.48 2.97
N GLY A 23 -0.66 6.60 3.92
CA GLY A 23 -1.94 6.56 4.60
C GLY A 23 -2.09 5.38 5.52
N VAL A 24 -3.27 5.30 6.10
CA VAL A 24 -3.66 4.25 7.05
C VAL A 24 -5.04 3.76 6.66
N GLY A 25 -5.27 2.46 6.77
CA GLY A 25 -6.58 1.89 6.50
C GLY A 25 -6.98 0.90 7.58
N THR A 26 -8.27 0.60 7.65
CA THR A 26 -8.81 -0.36 8.60
C THR A 26 -9.13 -1.70 7.96
N SER A 27 -8.98 -1.79 6.64
CA SER A 27 -9.19 -3.02 5.88
C SER A 27 -8.39 -2.93 4.59
N ILE A 28 -8.18 -4.06 3.94
CA ILE A 28 -7.47 -4.07 2.65
C ILE A 28 -8.20 -3.24 1.58
N PRO A 29 -9.53 -3.36 1.41
CA PRO A 29 -10.22 -2.47 0.47
C PRO A 29 -10.01 -0.98 0.74
N ASN A 30 -9.98 -0.58 2.02
CA ASN A 30 -9.73 0.81 2.38
C ASN A 30 -8.30 1.23 2.01
N CYS A 31 -7.33 0.35 2.21
CA CYS A 31 -5.94 0.62 1.80
C CYS A 31 -5.84 0.81 0.30
N ILE A 32 -6.55 0.01 -0.48
CA ILE A 32 -6.58 0.15 -1.94
C ILE A 32 -7.17 1.51 -2.33
N LYS A 33 -8.21 1.98 -1.63
CA LYS A 33 -8.76 3.32 -1.86
C LYS A 33 -7.74 4.41 -1.58
N VAL A 34 -6.96 4.27 -0.51
CA VAL A 34 -5.87 5.20 -0.18
C VAL A 34 -4.85 5.26 -1.31
N ILE A 35 -4.45 4.09 -1.81
CA ILE A 35 -3.48 4.01 -2.91
C ILE A 35 -4.05 4.67 -4.17
N ARG A 36 -5.30 4.40 -4.52
CA ARG A 36 -5.93 4.99 -5.71
C ARG A 36 -6.03 6.51 -5.60
N ALA A 37 -6.36 7.03 -4.42
CA ALA A 37 -6.40 8.48 -4.20
C ALA A 37 -5.02 9.11 -4.36
N HIS A 38 -3.99 8.45 -3.84
CA HIS A 38 -2.60 8.90 -3.97
C HIS A 38 -2.16 8.92 -5.43
N ILE A 39 -2.46 7.85 -6.17
CA ILE A 39 -2.15 7.76 -7.60
C ILE A 39 -2.80 8.90 -8.37
N ARG A 40 -4.08 9.17 -8.09
CA ARG A 40 -4.83 10.25 -8.75
C ARG A 40 -4.21 11.60 -8.44
N LYS A 41 -3.82 11.82 -7.19
CA LYS A 41 -3.26 13.10 -6.74
C LYS A 41 -1.92 13.40 -7.41
N TYR A 42 -1.07 12.39 -7.57
CA TYR A 42 0.29 12.58 -8.08
C TYR A 42 0.48 12.15 -9.54
N GLY A 43 -0.57 11.68 -10.18
CA GLY A 43 -0.51 11.36 -11.61
C GLY A 43 0.26 10.09 -11.95
N HIS A 44 0.35 9.15 -11.02
CA HIS A 44 0.97 7.86 -11.29
C HIS A 44 0.05 6.96 -12.13
N ASP A 45 0.61 5.89 -12.69
CA ASP A 45 -0.15 4.91 -13.45
C ASP A 45 -1.20 4.23 -12.56
N LYS A 46 -2.39 4.04 -13.10
CA LYS A 46 -3.49 3.41 -12.38
C LYS A 46 -3.15 1.98 -12.00
N LEU A 47 -3.73 1.51 -10.90
CA LEU A 47 -3.63 0.10 -10.52
C LEU A 47 -4.35 -0.75 -11.58
N THR A 48 -3.68 -1.84 -12.00
CA THR A 48 -4.29 -2.84 -12.86
C THR A 48 -5.05 -3.85 -12.01
N GLU A 49 -5.83 -4.71 -12.65
CA GLU A 49 -6.48 -5.82 -11.94
C GLU A 49 -5.45 -6.75 -11.30
N ASP A 50 -4.31 -6.97 -11.97
CA ASP A 50 -3.22 -7.75 -11.40
C ASP A 50 -2.64 -7.08 -10.15
N ASN A 51 -2.47 -5.76 -10.18
CA ASN A 51 -1.99 -5.01 -9.01
C ASN A 51 -2.95 -5.14 -7.84
N LYS A 52 -4.25 -5.05 -8.11
CA LYS A 52 -5.27 -5.22 -7.08
C LYS A 52 -5.18 -6.60 -6.45
N PHE A 53 -5.07 -7.64 -7.29
CA PHE A 53 -4.90 -9.01 -6.84
C PHE A 53 -3.64 -9.15 -5.96
N GLU A 54 -2.53 -8.57 -6.40
CA GLU A 54 -1.28 -8.59 -5.64
C GLU A 54 -1.43 -7.96 -4.26
N LEU A 55 -2.12 -6.82 -4.18
CA LEU A 55 -2.37 -6.16 -2.90
C LEU A 55 -3.26 -7.02 -1.99
N GLU A 56 -4.27 -7.65 -2.55
CA GLU A 56 -5.19 -8.49 -1.79
C GLU A 56 -4.55 -9.76 -1.25
N HIS A 57 -3.63 -10.34 -2.01
CA HIS A 57 -3.04 -11.65 -1.68
C HIS A 57 -1.61 -11.57 -1.14
N TYR A 58 -0.82 -10.61 -1.61
CA TYR A 58 0.59 -10.50 -1.23
C TYR A 58 0.90 -9.23 -0.48
N ARG A 59 -0.06 -8.34 -0.33
CA ARG A 59 0.08 -7.06 0.37
C ARG A 59 1.08 -6.11 -0.27
N GLN A 60 1.47 -6.35 -1.53
CA GLN A 60 2.35 -5.45 -2.26
C GLN A 60 2.14 -5.62 -3.76
N THR A 61 2.39 -4.53 -4.51
CA THR A 61 2.41 -4.61 -5.98
C THR A 61 3.82 -4.95 -6.44
N GLN A 62 3.93 -5.39 -7.69
CA GLN A 62 5.22 -5.73 -8.31
C GLN A 62 5.25 -5.23 -9.75
N GLY A 63 6.46 -5.03 -10.26
CA GLY A 63 6.64 -4.69 -11.67
C GLY A 63 6.27 -3.27 -12.05
N ARG A 64 6.15 -2.38 -11.09
CA ARG A 64 5.85 -0.97 -11.33
C ARG A 64 7.08 -0.12 -11.02
N GLU A 65 7.16 1.07 -11.60
CA GLU A 65 8.18 2.06 -11.19
C GLU A 65 7.93 2.52 -9.76
N THR A 66 6.65 2.71 -9.40
CA THR A 66 6.25 3.03 -8.05
C THR A 66 5.36 1.89 -7.56
N ASN A 67 5.83 1.19 -6.54
CA ASN A 67 5.09 0.09 -5.94
C ASN A 67 4.47 0.50 -4.63
N TYR A 68 3.50 -0.29 -4.16
CA TYR A 68 2.79 -0.03 -2.92
C TYR A 68 2.82 -1.27 -2.04
N PHE A 69 2.89 -1.03 -0.75
CA PHE A 69 3.00 -2.09 0.24
C PHE A 69 2.05 -1.81 1.39
N ILE A 70 1.37 -2.85 1.87
CA ILE A 70 0.45 -2.74 3.00
C ILE A 70 1.01 -3.57 4.15
N GLU A 71 1.22 -2.93 5.30
CA GLU A 71 1.70 -3.60 6.49
C GLU A 71 0.58 -3.67 7.53
N GLU A 72 0.28 -4.86 8.01
CA GLU A 72 -0.68 -5.06 9.07
C GLU A 72 -0.03 -4.79 10.42
N VAL A 73 -0.67 -3.93 11.21
CA VAL A 73 -0.19 -3.57 12.55
C VAL A 73 -1.30 -3.83 13.54
N GLU A 74 -1.01 -4.56 14.61
CA GLU A 74 -1.97 -4.76 15.67
C GLU A 74 -2.14 -3.48 16.48
N LYS A 75 -3.39 -3.19 16.84
CA LYS A 75 -3.75 -1.92 17.47
C LYS A 75 -3.00 -1.63 18.77
N ASN A 76 -2.64 -2.65 19.53
CA ASN A 76 -2.04 -2.49 20.85
C ASN A 76 -0.53 -2.72 20.88
N VAL A 77 0.12 -2.69 19.73
CA VAL A 77 1.58 -2.82 19.67
C VAL A 77 2.21 -1.50 20.07
N LEU A 78 3.06 -1.56 21.07
CA LEU A 78 3.87 -0.41 21.45
C LEU A 78 5.09 -0.34 20.54
N LEU A 79 5.26 0.76 19.91
CA LEU A 79 6.39 0.99 19.03
C LEU A 79 7.53 1.69 19.79
#